data_05a231f0ac25ab908bb6c9334231dd88
#
_entry.id   05a231f0ac25ab908bb6c9334231dd88
#
_cell.length_a   1.000
_cell.length_b   1.000
_cell.length_c   1.000
_cell.angle_alpha   90.00
_cell.angle_beta   90.00
_cell.angle_gamma   90.00
#
_symmetry.space_group_name_H-M   'P 1'
#
loop_
_entity.id
_entity.type
_entity.pdbx_description
1 polymer ?
#
loop_
_entity_poly.entity_id
_entity_poly.type
_entity_poly.pdbx_seq_one_letter_code
_entity_poly.pdbx_strand_id
1 'polypeptide(L)'
;MTVSPPVAEKLAELRDAFDRTFAVARSSHLVDQTEDLLFVRVAGDPYALKVRQISGIVSSRKTIAVPSRVPELLGVAAVRGGFVSVYSLAALLGYAPASDPVRMLVMCGSKEPVALALGDFEGYFRVSSRQIHTGEPTEPARGRVKQAVRVADTTRAVVDIPNLMELIERRVGAHPI
;
A
#
# COMPACT_ATOMS: atom_id res chain seq x y z
N MET A 1 36.06 34.05 43.47
CA MET A 1 36.82 33.07 42.68
C MET A 1 35.94 31.81 42.57
N THR A 2 35.29 31.69 41.44
CA THR A 2 34.35 30.56 41.16
C THR A 2 35.18 29.40 40.60
N VAL A 3 35.35 28.37 41.39
CA VAL A 3 36.05 27.14 40.95
C VAL A 3 35.14 26.40 39.96
N SER A 4 35.56 26.32 38.72
CA SER A 4 34.87 25.45 37.74
C SER A 4 34.97 24.01 38.17
N PRO A 5 33.85 23.26 38.12
CA PRO A 5 33.90 21.82 38.46
C PRO A 5 34.85 21.08 37.53
N PRO A 6 35.57 20.03 38.02
CA PRO A 6 36.51 19.27 37.20
C PRO A 6 35.75 18.61 36.03
N VAL A 7 36.38 18.60 34.86
CA VAL A 7 35.81 18.11 33.58
C VAL A 7 35.16 16.73 33.70
N ALA A 8 35.70 15.89 34.61
CA ALA A 8 35.18 14.55 34.90
C ALA A 8 33.76 14.57 35.50
N GLU A 9 33.49 15.54 36.39
CA GLU A 9 32.19 15.70 37.05
C GLU A 9 31.12 16.17 36.05
N LYS A 10 31.51 17.07 35.15
CA LYS A 10 30.64 17.56 34.08
C LYS A 10 30.33 16.50 33.00
N LEU A 11 31.29 15.61 32.72
CA LEU A 11 31.09 14.44 31.86
C LEU A 11 30.16 13.40 32.51
N ALA A 12 30.27 13.20 33.82
CA ALA A 12 29.36 12.31 34.54
C ALA A 12 27.91 12.86 34.54
N GLU A 13 27.74 14.15 34.80
CA GLU A 13 26.43 14.79 34.73
C GLU A 13 25.79 14.73 33.32
N LEU A 14 26.60 14.94 32.28
CA LEU A 14 26.11 14.83 30.87
C LEU A 14 25.76 13.37 30.53
N ARG A 15 26.50 12.41 31.02
CA ARG A 15 26.21 10.98 30.85
C ARG A 15 24.92 10.60 31.56
N ASP A 16 24.73 11.03 32.80
CA ASP A 16 23.51 10.78 33.58
C ASP A 16 22.30 11.50 33.00
N ALA A 17 22.50 12.70 32.45
CA ALA A 17 21.42 13.42 31.71
C ALA A 17 21.06 12.69 30.42
N PHE A 18 22.06 12.19 29.70
CA PHE A 18 21.87 11.40 28.48
C PHE A 18 21.15 10.07 28.80
N ASP A 19 21.64 9.34 29.78
CA ASP A 19 21.06 8.06 30.21
C ASP A 19 19.63 8.24 30.74
N ARG A 20 19.31 9.36 31.43
CA ARG A 20 17.95 9.70 31.83
C ARG A 20 17.06 10.03 30.65
N THR A 21 17.58 10.65 29.61
CA THR A 21 16.82 10.95 28.39
C THR A 21 16.47 9.68 27.61
N PHE A 22 17.31 8.65 27.69
CA PHE A 22 17.07 7.34 27.08
C PHE A 22 16.39 6.35 28.05
N ALA A 23 16.59 6.50 29.36
CA ALA A 23 15.93 5.73 30.41
C ALA A 23 14.54 6.25 30.79
N VAL A 24 14.11 7.40 30.27
CA VAL A 24 12.67 7.62 30.14
C VAL A 24 12.20 6.48 29.28
N ALA A 25 11.82 5.39 29.96
CA ALA A 25 11.06 4.31 29.39
C ALA A 25 10.13 4.99 28.40
N ARG A 26 10.18 4.60 27.11
CA ARG A 26 9.08 4.85 26.22
C ARG A 26 7.86 4.46 27.04
N SER A 27 7.31 5.48 27.70
CA SER A 27 6.06 5.35 28.43
C SER A 27 5.25 4.53 27.47
N SER A 28 4.68 3.45 27.92
CA SER A 28 3.77 2.61 27.19
C SER A 28 2.64 3.51 26.64
N HIS A 29 3.01 4.40 25.71
CA HIS A 29 2.13 4.78 24.67
C HIS A 29 1.73 3.43 24.11
N LEU A 30 0.50 3.03 24.42
CA LEU A 30 -0.23 2.10 23.62
C LEU A 30 0.34 2.33 22.23
N VAL A 31 1.17 1.41 21.72
CA VAL A 31 1.82 1.56 20.43
C VAL A 31 0.64 1.73 19.50
N ASP A 32 0.33 2.98 19.17
CA ASP A 32 -0.75 3.28 18.25
C ASP A 32 -0.29 2.57 16.99
N GLN A 33 -0.85 1.35 16.79
CA GLN A 33 -0.47 0.54 15.66
C GLN A 33 -0.77 1.39 14.44
N THR A 34 0.29 1.81 13.78
CA THR A 34 0.15 2.61 12.58
C THR A 34 0.16 1.69 11.37
N GLU A 35 -0.60 2.04 10.37
CA GLU A 35 -0.64 1.38 9.07
C GLU A 35 -0.16 2.36 7.99
N ASP A 36 0.74 1.88 7.15
CA ASP A 36 1.24 2.64 6.02
C ASP A 36 0.35 2.37 4.80
N LEU A 37 -0.22 3.42 4.25
CA LEU A 37 -1.17 3.38 3.16
C LEU A 37 -0.68 4.17 1.94
N LEU A 38 -0.93 3.61 0.78
CA LEU A 38 -0.80 4.28 -0.50
C LEU A 38 -2.17 4.76 -0.94
N PHE A 39 -2.35 6.07 -1.11
CA PHE A 39 -3.60 6.64 -1.58
C PHE A 39 -3.57 6.76 -3.09
N VAL A 40 -4.63 6.25 -3.71
CA VAL A 40 -4.77 6.15 -5.17
C VAL A 40 -6.18 6.55 -5.60
N ARG A 41 -6.33 6.92 -6.86
CA ARG A 41 -7.63 7.02 -7.51
C ARG A 41 -7.81 5.91 -8.52
N VAL A 42 -9.00 5.32 -8.50
CA VAL A 42 -9.39 4.29 -9.45
C VAL A 42 -10.73 4.70 -10.06
N ALA A 43 -10.75 4.95 -11.34
CA ALA A 43 -11.92 5.50 -12.05
C ALA A 43 -12.49 6.79 -11.40
N GLY A 44 -11.61 7.61 -10.82
CA GLY A 44 -11.98 8.84 -10.12
C GLY A 44 -12.28 8.67 -8.63
N ASP A 45 -12.56 7.46 -8.15
CA ASP A 45 -12.89 7.19 -6.76
C ASP A 45 -11.66 7.01 -5.87
N PRO A 46 -11.72 7.45 -4.59
CA PRO A 46 -10.60 7.40 -3.67
C PRO A 46 -10.44 6.03 -3.03
N TYR A 47 -9.27 5.41 -3.20
CA TYR A 47 -8.90 4.13 -2.60
C TYR A 47 -7.61 4.24 -1.79
N ALA A 48 -7.37 3.22 -0.96
CA ALA A 48 -6.13 3.04 -0.24
C ALA A 48 -5.62 1.59 -0.39
N LEU A 49 -4.31 1.42 -0.55
CA LEU A 49 -3.64 0.13 -0.58
C LEU A 49 -2.73 0.04 0.65
N LYS A 50 -2.72 -1.10 1.35
CA LYS A 50 -1.78 -1.32 2.46
C LYS A 50 -0.39 -1.60 1.92
N VAL A 51 0.59 -0.77 2.29
CA VAL A 51 1.98 -0.89 1.80
C VAL A 51 2.57 -2.25 2.14
N ARG A 52 2.23 -2.84 3.28
CA ARG A 52 2.68 -4.18 3.68
C ARG A 52 2.19 -5.32 2.78
N GLN A 53 1.18 -5.08 1.95
CA GLN A 53 0.62 -6.06 1.01
C GLN A 53 1.21 -5.95 -0.39
N ILE A 54 2.05 -4.94 -0.64
CA ILE A 54 2.70 -4.73 -1.93
C ILE A 54 4.20 -5.03 -1.83
N SER A 55 4.78 -5.57 -2.88
CA SER A 55 6.21 -5.89 -2.95
C SER A 55 7.03 -4.80 -3.65
N GLY A 56 6.38 -3.83 -4.25
CA GLY A 56 7.04 -2.70 -4.89
C GLY A 56 6.12 -1.87 -5.76
N ILE A 57 6.65 -0.73 -6.16
CA ILE A 57 5.97 0.20 -7.05
C ILE A 57 6.96 0.55 -8.15
N VAL A 58 6.50 0.55 -9.39
CA VAL A 58 7.29 0.98 -10.54
C VAL A 58 6.46 1.91 -11.42
N SER A 59 7.10 2.87 -12.05
CA SER A 59 6.44 3.66 -13.09
C SER A 59 5.95 2.74 -14.20
N SER A 60 4.87 3.16 -14.88
CA SER A 60 4.31 2.39 -15.99
C SER A 60 5.39 1.97 -16.97
N ARG A 61 5.34 0.72 -17.34
CA ARG A 61 6.18 0.11 -18.38
C ARG A 61 5.33 -0.24 -19.57
N LYS A 62 5.95 -0.37 -20.74
CA LYS A 62 5.27 -0.86 -21.92
C LYS A 62 4.63 -2.22 -21.61
N THR A 63 3.32 -2.28 -21.61
CA THR A 63 2.57 -3.51 -21.46
C THR A 63 2.28 -4.07 -22.84
N ILE A 64 2.62 -5.32 -23.06
CA ILE A 64 2.36 -6.04 -24.30
C ILE A 64 1.08 -6.84 -24.08
N ALA A 65 0.04 -6.52 -24.85
CA ALA A 65 -1.21 -7.25 -24.79
C ALA A 65 -0.99 -8.71 -25.18
N VAL A 66 -1.59 -9.62 -24.41
CA VAL A 66 -1.59 -11.05 -24.71
C VAL A 66 -3.03 -11.53 -24.88
N PRO A 67 -3.29 -12.45 -25.79
CA PRO A 67 -4.62 -13.06 -25.91
C PRO A 67 -4.99 -13.74 -24.58
N SER A 68 -6.15 -13.36 -24.04
CA SER A 68 -6.64 -13.93 -22.77
C SER A 68 -8.16 -13.88 -22.71
N ARG A 69 -8.73 -14.82 -21.99
CA ARG A 69 -10.16 -14.82 -21.64
C ARG A 69 -10.43 -14.11 -20.31
N VAL A 70 -9.38 -13.66 -19.62
CA VAL A 70 -9.48 -12.89 -18.38
C VAL A 70 -9.58 -11.40 -18.74
N PRO A 71 -10.74 -10.78 -18.62
CA PRO A 71 -10.96 -9.40 -19.10
C PRO A 71 -10.15 -8.36 -18.31
N GLU A 72 -9.75 -8.68 -17.09
CA GLU A 72 -8.95 -7.80 -16.26
C GLU A 72 -7.45 -7.80 -16.63
N LEU A 73 -7.00 -8.79 -17.41
CA LEU A 73 -5.60 -8.89 -17.85
C LEU A 73 -5.34 -7.89 -18.98
N LEU A 74 -4.44 -6.95 -18.74
CA LEU A 74 -3.99 -5.98 -19.75
C LEU A 74 -2.87 -6.55 -20.63
N GLY A 75 -2.12 -7.54 -20.14
CA GLY A 75 -1.00 -8.14 -20.84
C GLY A 75 0.18 -8.43 -19.91
N VAL A 76 1.39 -8.38 -20.46
CA VAL A 76 2.64 -8.60 -19.71
C VAL A 76 3.55 -7.38 -19.83
N ALA A 77 4.34 -7.13 -18.79
CA ALA A 77 5.36 -6.10 -18.78
C ALA A 77 6.70 -6.64 -18.28
N ALA A 78 7.79 -6.09 -18.78
CA ALA A 78 9.12 -6.40 -18.27
C ALA A 78 9.43 -5.54 -17.04
N VAL A 79 9.65 -6.19 -15.90
CA VAL A 79 9.97 -5.52 -14.63
C VAL A 79 11.17 -6.23 -13.99
N ARG A 80 12.22 -5.48 -13.68
CA ARG A 80 13.44 -5.99 -13.01
C ARG A 80 14.05 -7.23 -13.66
N GLY A 81 14.04 -7.31 -14.99
CA GLY A 81 14.62 -8.42 -15.75
C GLY A 81 13.72 -9.67 -15.87
N GLY A 82 12.51 -9.64 -15.32
CA GLY A 82 11.49 -10.67 -15.49
C GLY A 82 10.24 -10.16 -16.19
N PHE A 83 9.36 -11.07 -16.58
CA PHE A 83 8.03 -10.74 -17.07
C PHE A 83 7.00 -10.91 -15.98
N VAL A 84 6.07 -9.96 -15.90
CA VAL A 84 4.97 -10.01 -14.94
C VAL A 84 3.65 -9.76 -15.65
N SER A 85 2.62 -10.48 -15.23
CA SER A 85 1.25 -10.25 -15.70
C SER A 85 0.72 -8.94 -15.13
N VAL A 86 0.10 -8.12 -15.97
CA VAL A 86 -0.41 -6.79 -15.62
C VAL A 86 -1.93 -6.83 -15.66
N TYR A 87 -2.56 -6.57 -14.53
CA TYR A 87 -4.02 -6.53 -14.38
C TYR A 87 -4.50 -5.11 -14.14
N SER A 88 -5.65 -4.76 -14.68
CA SER A 88 -6.32 -3.50 -14.38
C SER A 88 -6.91 -3.53 -12.98
N LEU A 89 -6.43 -2.66 -12.07
CA LEU A 89 -7.03 -2.53 -10.74
C LEU A 89 -8.50 -2.07 -10.84
N ALA A 90 -8.81 -1.18 -11.77
CA ALA A 90 -10.19 -0.73 -11.99
C ALA A 90 -11.10 -1.90 -12.39
N ALA A 91 -10.71 -2.70 -13.36
CA ALA A 91 -11.50 -3.84 -13.79
C ALA A 91 -11.65 -4.89 -12.67
N LEU A 92 -10.58 -5.16 -11.90
CA LEU A 92 -10.63 -6.03 -10.73
C LEU A 92 -11.59 -5.52 -9.65
N LEU A 93 -11.73 -4.21 -9.49
CA LEU A 93 -12.69 -3.59 -8.58
C LEU A 93 -14.11 -3.54 -9.15
N GLY A 94 -14.30 -3.92 -10.42
CA GLY A 94 -15.61 -4.01 -11.06
C GLY A 94 -16.02 -2.78 -11.86
N TYR A 95 -15.09 -1.84 -12.08
CA TYR A 95 -15.33 -0.72 -12.98
C TYR A 95 -15.31 -1.17 -14.44
N ALA A 96 -16.04 -0.46 -15.27
CA ALA A 96 -15.93 -0.63 -16.71
C ALA A 96 -14.49 -0.36 -17.18
N PRO A 97 -14.05 -1.00 -18.27
CA PRO A 97 -12.74 -0.71 -18.84
C PRO A 97 -12.64 0.79 -19.15
N ALA A 98 -11.74 1.47 -18.45
CA ALA A 98 -11.47 2.88 -18.66
C ALA A 98 -10.26 3.04 -19.57
N SER A 99 -10.28 4.09 -20.40
CA SER A 99 -9.15 4.46 -21.27
C SER A 99 -8.08 5.27 -20.53
N ASP A 100 -8.12 5.30 -19.20
CA ASP A 100 -7.19 6.07 -18.40
C ASP A 100 -5.76 5.56 -18.60
N PRO A 101 -4.81 6.45 -18.82
CA PRO A 101 -3.43 6.03 -19.03
C PRO A 101 -2.86 5.39 -17.77
N VAL A 102 -2.33 4.19 -17.90
CA VAL A 102 -1.60 3.52 -16.81
C VAL A 102 -0.33 4.30 -16.52
N ARG A 103 -0.21 4.85 -15.33
CA ARG A 103 0.97 5.62 -14.90
C ARG A 103 1.86 4.84 -13.95
N MET A 104 1.32 3.86 -13.27
CA MET A 104 1.99 3.13 -12.21
C MET A 104 1.59 1.66 -12.20
N LEU A 105 2.56 0.81 -11.84
CA LEU A 105 2.35 -0.60 -11.59
C LEU A 105 2.70 -0.87 -10.12
N VAL A 106 1.74 -1.41 -9.38
CA VAL A 106 1.91 -1.89 -8.01
C VAL A 106 2.14 -3.39 -8.04
N MET A 107 3.30 -3.81 -7.60
CA MET A 107 3.71 -5.22 -7.57
C MET A 107 3.12 -5.91 -6.35
N CYS A 108 2.46 -7.04 -6.55
CA CYS A 108 1.85 -7.85 -5.51
C CYS A 108 2.30 -9.31 -5.65
N GLY A 109 2.22 -10.06 -4.54
CA GLY A 109 2.67 -11.45 -4.53
C GLY A 109 4.18 -11.60 -4.36
N SER A 110 4.61 -12.76 -3.87
CA SER A 110 6.02 -13.06 -3.61
C SER A 110 6.57 -14.19 -4.47
N LYS A 111 5.78 -15.23 -4.74
CA LYS A 111 6.19 -16.39 -5.56
C LYS A 111 5.91 -16.13 -7.04
N GLU A 112 4.70 -15.71 -7.33
CA GLU A 112 4.25 -15.36 -8.67
C GLU A 112 3.81 -13.88 -8.64
N PRO A 113 4.75 -12.95 -8.84
CA PRO A 113 4.43 -11.54 -8.77
C PRO A 113 3.51 -11.14 -9.92
N VAL A 114 2.47 -10.39 -9.59
CA VAL A 114 1.61 -9.72 -10.56
C VAL A 114 1.72 -8.21 -10.38
N ALA A 115 1.39 -7.47 -11.41
CA ALA A 115 1.32 -6.02 -11.37
C ALA A 115 -0.14 -5.57 -11.47
N LEU A 116 -0.56 -4.70 -10.56
CA LEU A 116 -1.83 -3.99 -10.63
C LEU A 116 -1.59 -2.62 -11.27
N ALA A 117 -2.20 -2.40 -12.42
CA ALA A 117 -2.11 -1.15 -13.15
C ALA A 117 -3.09 -0.14 -12.58
N LEU A 118 -2.61 1.08 -12.35
CA LEU A 118 -3.42 2.21 -11.90
C LEU A 118 -2.99 3.52 -12.56
N GLY A 119 -3.91 4.48 -12.62
CA GLY A 119 -3.70 5.79 -13.24
C GLY A 119 -3.09 6.79 -12.28
N ASP A 120 -3.77 7.07 -11.19
CA ASP A 120 -3.41 8.19 -10.33
C ASP A 120 -2.97 7.74 -8.94
N PHE A 121 -1.83 8.30 -8.54
CA PHE A 121 -1.26 8.18 -7.20
C PHE A 121 -1.36 9.54 -6.50
N GLU A 122 -1.93 9.56 -5.31
CA GLU A 122 -2.08 10.79 -4.53
C GLU A 122 -1.01 10.97 -3.46
N GLY A 123 -0.53 9.89 -2.86
CA GLY A 123 0.50 9.98 -1.84
C GLY A 123 0.64 8.74 -0.96
N TYR A 124 1.64 8.81 -0.08
CA TYR A 124 1.90 7.83 0.97
C TYR A 124 1.53 8.46 2.31
N PHE A 125 0.78 7.73 3.12
CA PHE A 125 0.28 8.21 4.40
C PHE A 125 0.43 7.15 5.49
N ARG A 126 0.91 7.59 6.65
CA ARG A 126 0.91 6.78 7.86
C ARG A 126 -0.27 7.19 8.71
N VAL A 127 -1.15 6.25 8.99
CA VAL A 127 -2.38 6.47 9.76
C VAL A 127 -2.40 5.59 11.00
N SER A 128 -3.12 6.01 12.04
CA SER A 128 -3.38 5.15 13.18
C SER A 128 -4.34 4.03 12.75
N SER A 129 -4.08 2.80 13.19
CA SER A 129 -4.97 1.66 12.93
C SER A 129 -6.41 1.90 13.42
N ARG A 130 -6.60 2.82 14.37
CA ARG A 130 -7.92 3.26 14.85
C ARG A 130 -8.71 4.05 13.82
N GLN A 131 -8.05 4.62 12.83
CA GLN A 131 -8.70 5.34 11.72
C GLN A 131 -9.19 4.40 10.61
N ILE A 132 -8.81 3.11 10.70
CA ILE A 132 -9.23 2.08 9.77
C ILE A 132 -10.38 1.32 10.41
N HIS A 133 -11.54 1.42 9.79
CA HIS A 133 -12.76 0.78 10.26
C HIS A 133 -13.21 -0.30 9.30
N THR A 134 -13.95 -1.29 9.80
CA THR A 134 -14.69 -2.19 8.92
C THR A 134 -15.71 -1.34 8.17
N GLY A 135 -15.56 -1.24 6.85
CA GLY A 135 -16.42 -0.44 6.01
C GLY A 135 -17.45 -1.32 5.31
N GLU A 136 -18.62 -0.75 5.05
CA GLU A 136 -19.53 -1.39 4.10
C GLU A 136 -18.95 -1.29 2.69
N PRO A 137 -19.01 -2.39 1.92
CA PRO A 137 -18.52 -2.38 0.56
C PRO A 137 -19.37 -1.43 -0.29
N THR A 138 -18.73 -0.42 -0.86
CA THR A 138 -19.35 0.49 -1.82
C THR A 138 -19.33 -0.18 -3.21
N GLU A 139 -20.41 -0.10 -3.94
CA GLU A 139 -20.42 -0.47 -5.35
C GLU A 139 -19.44 0.46 -6.13
N PRO A 140 -18.69 -0.05 -7.14
CA PRO A 140 -18.73 -1.40 -7.71
C PRO A 140 -17.78 -2.39 -7.00
N ALA A 141 -16.99 -1.95 -6.02
CA ALA A 141 -15.92 -2.75 -5.39
C ALA A 141 -16.43 -3.76 -4.33
N ARG A 142 -17.71 -4.14 -4.39
CA ARG A 142 -18.34 -5.04 -3.43
C ARG A 142 -17.58 -6.37 -3.31
N GLY A 143 -17.23 -6.75 -2.08
CA GLY A 143 -16.47 -7.95 -1.79
C GLY A 143 -14.95 -7.84 -2.01
N ARG A 144 -14.45 -6.72 -2.54
CA ARG A 144 -13.02 -6.45 -2.77
C ARG A 144 -12.46 -5.41 -1.81
N VAL A 145 -13.35 -4.82 -1.02
CA VAL A 145 -13.09 -3.85 0.03
C VAL A 145 -13.73 -4.38 1.30
N LYS A 146 -13.00 -4.40 2.40
CA LYS A 146 -13.51 -4.81 3.72
C LYS A 146 -13.33 -3.72 4.76
N GLN A 147 -12.54 -2.72 4.45
CA GLN A 147 -12.16 -1.67 5.38
C GLN A 147 -12.24 -0.32 4.69
N ALA A 148 -12.43 0.71 5.48
CA ALA A 148 -12.34 2.09 5.05
C ALA A 148 -11.44 2.85 6.02
N VAL A 149 -10.72 3.84 5.51
CA VAL A 149 -9.91 4.77 6.30
C VAL A 149 -10.43 6.17 6.09
N ARG A 150 -10.58 6.92 7.17
CA ARG A 150 -10.92 8.34 7.11
C ARG A 150 -9.69 9.18 7.43
N VAL A 151 -9.29 10.00 6.47
CA VAL A 151 -8.19 10.97 6.65
C VAL A 151 -8.70 12.34 6.24
N ALA A 152 -8.63 13.29 7.16
CA ALA A 152 -9.30 14.58 7.04
C ALA A 152 -10.80 14.36 6.73
N ASP A 153 -11.31 14.98 5.67
CA ASP A 153 -12.71 14.89 5.28
C ASP A 153 -12.99 13.83 4.20
N THR A 154 -11.98 13.04 3.85
CA THR A 154 -12.12 12.02 2.80
C THR A 154 -12.10 10.62 3.40
N THR A 155 -13.15 9.84 3.10
CA THR A 155 -13.20 8.41 3.37
C THR A 155 -12.71 7.65 2.13
N ARG A 156 -11.77 6.72 2.33
CA ARG A 156 -11.19 5.91 1.28
C ARG A 156 -11.43 4.44 1.55
N ALA A 157 -11.89 3.73 0.57
CA ALA A 157 -12.03 2.29 0.65
C ALA A 157 -10.63 1.63 0.61
N VAL A 158 -10.37 0.73 1.56
CA VAL A 158 -9.10 -0.01 1.62
C VAL A 158 -9.23 -1.29 0.84
N VAL A 159 -8.48 -1.40 -0.25
CA VAL A 159 -8.48 -2.57 -1.12
C VAL A 159 -7.88 -3.78 -0.41
N ASP A 160 -8.58 -4.91 -0.46
CA ASP A 160 -8.11 -6.19 0.06
C ASP A 160 -7.27 -6.90 -1.03
N ILE A 161 -5.96 -6.56 -1.09
CA ILE A 161 -5.05 -7.13 -2.08
C ILE A 161 -5.00 -8.67 -2.02
N PRO A 162 -4.93 -9.34 -0.85
CA PRO A 162 -5.03 -10.80 -0.78
C PRO A 162 -6.27 -11.34 -1.49
N ASN A 163 -7.43 -10.74 -1.28
CA ASN A 163 -8.66 -11.16 -1.94
C ASN A 163 -8.60 -10.95 -3.47
N LEU A 164 -7.96 -9.87 -3.93
CA LEU A 164 -7.74 -9.67 -5.36
C LEU A 164 -6.79 -10.72 -5.95
N MET A 165 -5.76 -11.13 -5.22
CA MET A 165 -4.85 -12.19 -5.66
C MET A 165 -5.59 -13.53 -5.79
N GLU A 166 -6.40 -13.91 -4.82
CA GLU A 166 -7.26 -15.10 -4.90
C GLU A 166 -8.24 -15.04 -6.08
N LEU A 167 -8.78 -13.86 -6.37
CA LEU A 167 -9.66 -13.65 -7.53
C LEU A 167 -8.91 -13.90 -8.84
N ILE A 168 -7.70 -13.35 -8.97
CA ILE A 168 -6.83 -13.55 -10.14
C ILE A 168 -6.53 -15.03 -10.32
N GLU A 169 -6.06 -15.70 -9.27
CA GLU A 169 -5.73 -17.13 -9.30
C GLU A 169 -6.93 -17.99 -9.75
N ARG A 170 -8.11 -17.74 -9.20
CA ARG A 170 -9.33 -18.43 -9.61
C ARG A 170 -9.68 -18.20 -11.07
N ARG A 171 -9.49 -16.98 -11.59
CA ARG A 171 -9.77 -16.63 -12.98
C ARG A 171 -8.79 -17.27 -13.95
N VAL A 172 -7.52 -17.28 -13.59
CA VAL A 172 -6.46 -17.94 -14.39
C VAL A 172 -6.64 -19.45 -14.35
N GLY A 173 -6.89 -20.04 -13.18
CA GLY A 173 -7.12 -21.48 -13.05
C GLY A 173 -8.39 -22.01 -13.74
N ALA A 174 -9.41 -21.16 -13.87
CA ALA A 174 -10.64 -21.51 -14.62
C ALA A 174 -10.46 -21.44 -16.15
N HIS A 175 -9.38 -20.82 -16.63
CA HIS A 175 -9.08 -20.66 -18.05
C HIS A 175 -7.60 -20.91 -18.30
N PRO A 176 -7.11 -22.17 -18.20
CA PRO A 176 -5.74 -22.46 -18.59
C PRO A 176 -5.55 -22.09 -20.06
N ILE A 177 -4.38 -21.52 -20.35
CA ILE A 177 -3.94 -21.05 -21.68
C ILE A 177 -3.91 -22.22 -22.65
#